data_1aeb5905141072020e35b041e5b5661c
#
_entry.id   1aeb5905141072020e35b041e5b5661c
#
_cell.length_a   1.000
_cell.length_b   1.000
_cell.length_c   1.000
_cell.angle_alpha   90.00
_cell.angle_beta   90.00
_cell.angle_gamma   90.00
#
_symmetry.space_group_name_H-M   'P 1'
#
loop_
_entity.id
_entity.type
_entity.pdbx_description
1 polymer ?
#
loop_
_entity_poly.entity_id
_entity_poly.type
_entity_poly.pdbx_seq_one_letter_code
_entity_poly.pdbx_strand_id
1 'polypeptide(L)'
;MNRQQLIANIRRKRSFLCVGLDTDLKKIPAHLLEDEDPIFAFNKAIIDATAPHCVAYKPNLAFYECFGVKGWQAYEKTVDYIRANHPDQFIIADAKRGDIGNTSAMYARTFFGESSVDALTVAPYMGEDSITPFLDYPDRWVILLALTSNKGSHDFQLIADAEGRPLYEHVLRTSSQWADADRMMYVVGATQGSLFADIRRIVPDHFLLVPGVGAQGGSLEEVCRYGLNADCGLLVNSSRGIIYADSTPDFARVAGEKAQELQVQMQTILDAAGL
;
A
#
# COMPACT_ATOMS: atom_id res chain seq x y z
N MET A 1 5.91 12.35 3.26
CA MET A 1 7.25 11.66 3.41
C MET A 1 7.87 11.52 2.05
N ASN A 2 9.11 11.94 1.86
CA ASN A 2 9.83 11.77 0.60
C ASN A 2 10.56 10.41 0.53
N ARG A 3 11.15 10.10 -0.65
CA ARG A 3 11.85 8.82 -0.91
C ARG A 3 12.96 8.54 0.10
N GLN A 4 13.81 9.52 0.37
CA GLN A 4 14.96 9.35 1.27
C GLN A 4 14.52 9.05 2.71
N GLN A 5 13.46 9.69 3.15
CA GLN A 5 12.86 9.44 4.48
C GLN A 5 12.27 8.03 4.57
N LEU A 6 11.59 7.55 3.51
CA LEU A 6 11.06 6.19 3.45
C LEU A 6 12.18 5.14 3.49
N ILE A 7 13.24 5.32 2.69
CA ILE A 7 14.41 4.44 2.68
C ILE A 7 15.10 4.42 4.06
N ALA A 8 15.31 5.60 4.65
CA ALA A 8 15.90 5.69 5.99
C ALA A 8 15.06 4.96 7.06
N ASN A 9 13.75 5.04 6.92
CA ASN A 9 12.80 4.37 7.82
C ASN A 9 12.86 2.84 7.66
N ILE A 10 12.90 2.35 6.43
CA ILE A 10 13.07 0.92 6.10
C ILE A 10 14.36 0.38 6.74
N ARG A 11 15.48 1.10 6.56
CA ARG A 11 16.78 0.73 7.12
C ARG A 11 16.78 0.72 8.65
N ARG A 12 16.20 1.76 9.27
CA ARG A 12 16.13 1.90 10.74
C ARG A 12 15.25 0.83 11.38
N LYS A 13 14.08 0.55 10.81
CA LYS A 13 13.12 -0.44 11.34
C LYS A 13 13.40 -1.87 10.87
N ARG A 14 14.35 -2.04 9.94
CA ARG A 14 14.64 -3.34 9.31
C ARG A 14 13.37 -4.00 8.79
N SER A 15 12.48 -3.20 8.20
CA SER A 15 11.15 -3.59 7.75
C SER A 15 10.74 -2.79 6.53
N PHE A 16 10.09 -3.43 5.59
CA PHE A 16 9.36 -2.81 4.48
C PHE A 16 7.89 -3.25 4.48
N LEU A 17 7.39 -3.56 5.69
CA LEU A 17 6.00 -3.94 5.92
C LEU A 17 5.08 -2.73 5.82
N CYS A 18 3.99 -2.90 5.07
CA CYS A 18 2.84 -2.03 5.04
C CYS A 18 1.65 -2.77 5.68
N VAL A 19 1.10 -2.26 6.77
CA VAL A 19 -0.07 -2.86 7.42
C VAL A 19 -1.35 -2.28 6.79
N GLY A 20 -2.18 -3.16 6.22
CA GLY A 20 -3.47 -2.77 5.68
C GLY A 20 -4.53 -2.63 6.78
N LEU A 21 -5.24 -1.51 6.78
CA LEU A 21 -6.35 -1.22 7.71
C LEU A 21 -7.70 -1.41 6.99
N ASP A 22 -7.98 -2.65 6.63
CA ASP A 22 -9.19 -3.07 5.91
C ASP A 22 -10.27 -3.50 6.94
N THR A 23 -10.72 -2.56 7.77
CA THR A 23 -11.51 -2.83 8.98
C THR A 23 -12.97 -3.16 8.67
N ASP A 24 -13.33 -4.42 8.88
CA ASP A 24 -14.68 -4.96 8.70
C ASP A 24 -15.32 -5.20 10.09
N LEU A 25 -16.41 -4.49 10.39
CA LEU A 25 -17.13 -4.60 11.66
C LEU A 25 -17.61 -6.02 11.99
N LYS A 26 -17.72 -6.90 10.99
CA LYS A 26 -18.08 -8.31 11.19
C LYS A 26 -16.91 -9.16 11.70
N LYS A 27 -15.71 -8.63 11.72
CA LYS A 27 -14.46 -9.36 12.05
C LYS A 27 -13.70 -8.80 13.23
N ILE A 28 -14.03 -7.58 13.67
CA ILE A 28 -13.40 -7.00 14.86
C ILE A 28 -13.91 -7.68 16.14
N PRO A 29 -13.16 -7.64 17.25
CA PRO A 29 -13.60 -8.17 18.53
C PRO A 29 -14.93 -7.56 18.98
N ALA A 30 -15.85 -8.42 19.48
CA ALA A 30 -17.22 -8.05 19.78
C ALA A 30 -17.33 -6.90 20.81
N HIS A 31 -16.40 -6.82 21.78
CA HIS A 31 -16.39 -5.77 22.79
C HIS A 31 -16.19 -4.37 22.22
N LEU A 32 -15.54 -4.25 21.04
CA LEU A 32 -15.34 -2.95 20.38
C LEU A 32 -16.60 -2.44 19.67
N LEU A 33 -17.57 -3.32 19.39
CA LEU A 33 -18.83 -2.90 18.75
C LEU A 33 -19.70 -2.01 19.63
N GLU A 34 -19.42 -1.98 20.94
CA GLU A 34 -20.08 -1.11 21.93
C GLU A 34 -19.44 0.30 21.98
N ASP A 35 -18.30 0.51 21.29
CA ASP A 35 -17.65 1.80 21.23
C ASP A 35 -18.45 2.78 20.34
N GLU A 36 -18.31 4.08 20.59
CA GLU A 36 -18.92 5.13 19.76
C GLU A 36 -18.42 5.09 18.32
N ASP A 37 -17.11 4.76 18.15
CA ASP A 37 -16.44 4.65 16.84
C ASP A 37 -15.61 3.35 16.79
N PRO A 38 -16.26 2.21 16.59
CA PRO A 38 -15.59 0.90 16.66
C PRO A 38 -14.51 0.72 15.59
N ILE A 39 -14.64 1.37 14.42
CA ILE A 39 -13.62 1.31 13.37
C ILE A 39 -12.35 2.01 13.86
N PHE A 40 -12.48 3.23 14.38
CA PHE A 40 -11.33 3.97 14.87
C PHE A 40 -10.71 3.31 16.12
N ALA A 41 -11.52 2.83 17.05
CA ALA A 41 -11.04 2.14 18.25
C ALA A 41 -10.19 0.91 17.89
N PHE A 42 -10.67 0.10 16.94
CA PHE A 42 -9.92 -1.04 16.40
C PHE A 42 -8.63 -0.60 15.73
N ASN A 43 -8.70 0.35 14.78
CA ASN A 43 -7.53 0.83 14.06
C ASN A 43 -6.46 1.39 15.00
N LYS A 44 -6.87 2.20 15.98
CA LYS A 44 -5.95 2.77 16.97
C LYS A 44 -5.16 1.67 17.69
N ALA A 45 -5.84 0.66 18.19
CA ALA A 45 -5.19 -0.44 18.91
C ALA A 45 -4.23 -1.24 18.00
N ILE A 46 -4.61 -1.50 16.75
CA ILE A 46 -3.74 -2.14 15.74
C ILE A 46 -2.52 -1.27 15.45
N ILE A 47 -2.70 0.04 15.24
CA ILE A 47 -1.61 0.97 14.94
C ILE A 47 -0.60 1.00 16.09
N ASP A 48 -1.06 1.18 17.34
CA ASP A 48 -0.18 1.25 18.51
C ASP A 48 0.66 -0.03 18.67
N ALA A 49 0.08 -1.19 18.38
CA ALA A 49 0.76 -2.47 18.50
C ALA A 49 1.73 -2.77 17.34
N THR A 50 1.45 -2.29 16.12
CA THR A 50 2.20 -2.67 14.93
C THR A 50 3.19 -1.61 14.44
N ALA A 51 3.07 -0.34 14.89
CA ALA A 51 3.92 0.77 14.44
C ALA A 51 5.43 0.54 14.61
N PRO A 52 5.93 -0.14 15.66
CA PRO A 52 7.35 -0.47 15.76
C PRO A 52 7.85 -1.39 14.65
N HIS A 53 6.98 -2.20 14.05
CA HIS A 53 7.31 -3.30 13.15
C HIS A 53 7.04 -3.02 11.67
N CYS A 54 6.38 -1.89 11.35
CA CYS A 54 6.06 -1.52 9.97
C CYS A 54 6.54 -0.11 9.63
N VAL A 55 6.59 0.21 8.34
CA VAL A 55 6.96 1.54 7.82
C VAL A 55 5.79 2.27 7.18
N ALA A 56 4.68 1.57 6.94
CA ALA A 56 3.53 2.14 6.27
C ALA A 56 2.21 1.58 6.79
N TYR A 57 1.17 2.40 6.70
CA TYR A 57 -0.22 2.01 6.85
C TYR A 57 -1.02 2.28 5.59
N LYS A 58 -1.93 1.38 5.28
CA LYS A 58 -2.76 1.48 4.08
C LYS A 58 -4.24 1.24 4.40
N PRO A 59 -4.98 2.27 4.86
CA PRO A 59 -6.43 2.19 4.92
C PRO A 59 -7.02 2.01 3.52
N ASN A 60 -7.86 0.97 3.36
CA ASN A 60 -8.58 0.72 2.12
C ASN A 60 -9.95 1.40 2.19
N LEU A 61 -10.14 2.43 1.38
CA LEU A 61 -11.30 3.32 1.43
C LEU A 61 -12.63 2.59 1.30
N ALA A 62 -12.70 1.48 0.59
CA ALA A 62 -13.93 0.69 0.44
C ALA A 62 -14.51 0.23 1.80
N PHE A 63 -13.64 -0.03 2.80
CA PHE A 63 -14.04 -0.44 4.13
C PHE A 63 -14.50 0.72 5.03
N TYR A 64 -14.33 1.93 4.57
CA TYR A 64 -14.79 3.15 5.24
C TYR A 64 -15.99 3.76 4.50
N GLU A 65 -15.87 3.96 3.21
CA GLU A 65 -16.91 4.57 2.35
C GLU A 65 -18.24 3.81 2.44
N CYS A 66 -18.22 2.48 2.62
CA CYS A 66 -19.43 1.67 2.76
C CYS A 66 -20.27 2.01 4.01
N PHE A 67 -19.71 2.74 4.98
CA PHE A 67 -20.40 3.24 6.16
C PHE A 67 -20.80 4.73 6.05
N GLY A 68 -20.70 5.33 4.85
CA GLY A 68 -21.06 6.72 4.60
C GLY A 68 -20.26 7.72 5.44
N VAL A 69 -20.92 8.74 5.96
CA VAL A 69 -20.26 9.82 6.73
C VAL A 69 -19.49 9.30 7.94
N LYS A 70 -20.05 8.35 8.68
CA LYS A 70 -19.38 7.78 9.87
C LYS A 70 -18.07 7.05 9.49
N GLY A 71 -18.10 6.30 8.40
CA GLY A 71 -16.90 5.63 7.92
C GLY A 71 -15.84 6.62 7.45
N TRP A 72 -16.24 7.68 6.76
CA TRP A 72 -15.32 8.74 6.35
C TRP A 72 -14.68 9.43 7.56
N GLN A 73 -15.48 9.76 8.59
CA GLN A 73 -14.96 10.32 9.84
C GLN A 73 -13.97 9.38 10.54
N ALA A 74 -14.25 8.07 10.57
CA ALA A 74 -13.33 7.08 11.13
C ALA A 74 -12.01 7.00 10.33
N TYR A 75 -12.08 7.12 8.99
CA TYR A 75 -10.90 7.20 8.13
C TYR A 75 -10.04 8.42 8.47
N GLU A 76 -10.64 9.62 8.53
CA GLU A 76 -9.91 10.85 8.84
C GLU A 76 -9.28 10.79 10.24
N LYS A 77 -10.04 10.37 11.26
CA LYS A 77 -9.49 10.16 12.62
C LYS A 77 -8.32 9.18 12.62
N THR A 78 -8.38 8.12 11.81
CA THR A 78 -7.30 7.13 11.70
C THR A 78 -6.05 7.74 11.10
N VAL A 79 -6.18 8.51 10.00
CA VAL A 79 -5.06 9.20 9.35
C VAL A 79 -4.43 10.23 10.28
N ASP A 80 -5.25 11.05 10.94
CA ASP A 80 -4.80 12.07 11.89
C ASP A 80 -4.08 11.43 13.09
N TYR A 81 -4.60 10.30 13.59
CA TYR A 81 -3.99 9.56 14.69
C TYR A 81 -2.59 9.05 14.32
N ILE A 82 -2.45 8.45 13.14
CA ILE A 82 -1.13 7.99 12.65
C ILE A 82 -0.19 9.19 12.55
N ARG A 83 -0.64 10.28 11.96
CA ARG A 83 0.19 11.47 11.73
C ARG A 83 0.65 12.12 13.03
N ALA A 84 -0.22 12.18 14.04
CA ALA A 84 0.08 12.79 15.33
C ALA A 84 0.97 11.92 16.23
N ASN A 85 0.78 10.60 16.24
CA ASN A 85 1.43 9.70 17.20
C ASN A 85 2.55 8.88 16.58
N HIS A 86 2.54 8.66 15.27
CA HIS A 86 3.51 7.86 14.52
C HIS A 86 3.95 8.61 13.23
N PRO A 87 4.55 9.82 13.35
CA PRO A 87 4.83 10.69 12.20
C PRO A 87 5.85 10.12 11.22
N ASP A 88 6.56 9.07 11.62
CA ASP A 88 7.50 8.31 10.79
C ASP A 88 6.81 7.23 9.92
N GLN A 89 5.50 7.08 9.99
CA GLN A 89 4.77 6.13 9.15
C GLN A 89 4.38 6.76 7.80
N PHE A 90 4.58 5.99 6.72
CA PHE A 90 4.10 6.34 5.39
C PHE A 90 2.62 5.96 5.28
N ILE A 91 1.75 6.89 4.89
CA ILE A 91 0.30 6.66 4.84
C ILE A 91 -0.17 6.58 3.41
N ILE A 92 -0.78 5.47 3.03
CA ILE A 92 -1.30 5.19 1.70
C ILE A 92 -2.83 5.17 1.73
N ALA A 93 -3.49 6.11 1.07
CA ALA A 93 -4.91 6.00 0.81
C ALA A 93 -5.15 5.00 -0.34
N ASP A 94 -5.68 3.81 0.00
CA ASP A 94 -5.97 2.79 -1.02
C ASP A 94 -7.39 3.00 -1.57
N ALA A 95 -7.54 3.98 -2.47
CA ALA A 95 -8.81 4.45 -2.98
C ALA A 95 -9.03 4.12 -4.46
N LYS A 96 -7.98 3.79 -5.20
CA LYS A 96 -8.01 3.44 -6.63
C LYS A 96 -8.81 4.45 -7.45
N ARG A 97 -8.51 5.75 -7.21
CA ARG A 97 -9.17 6.85 -7.92
C ARG A 97 -8.64 6.97 -9.34
N GLY A 98 -9.39 7.64 -10.18
CA GLY A 98 -9.06 7.96 -11.55
C GLY A 98 -10.27 8.54 -12.25
N ASP A 99 -10.07 9.70 -12.90
CA ASP A 99 -11.05 10.40 -13.71
C ASP A 99 -10.30 11.40 -14.60
N ILE A 100 -10.96 12.08 -15.49
CA ILE A 100 -10.31 13.04 -16.39
C ILE A 100 -10.24 14.45 -15.78
N GLY A 101 -9.15 15.17 -16.08
CA GLY A 101 -8.99 16.61 -15.87
C GLY A 101 -9.45 17.09 -14.49
N ASN A 102 -10.40 18.00 -14.45
CA ASN A 102 -10.92 18.63 -13.23
C ASN A 102 -11.45 17.64 -12.19
N THR A 103 -12.07 16.55 -12.60
CA THR A 103 -12.60 15.55 -11.66
C THR A 103 -11.45 14.85 -10.92
N SER A 104 -10.40 14.49 -11.65
CA SER A 104 -9.18 13.95 -11.03
C SER A 104 -8.53 14.94 -10.07
N ALA A 105 -8.51 16.24 -10.42
CA ALA A 105 -8.01 17.30 -9.55
C ALA A 105 -8.82 17.41 -8.24
N MET A 106 -10.14 17.21 -8.29
CA MET A 106 -10.97 17.18 -7.06
C MET A 106 -10.65 15.97 -6.19
N TYR A 107 -10.43 14.80 -6.76
CA TYR A 107 -9.95 13.64 -6.01
C TYR A 107 -8.55 13.89 -5.41
N ALA A 108 -7.63 14.45 -6.17
CA ALA A 108 -6.30 14.81 -5.68
C ALA A 108 -6.38 15.78 -4.49
N ARG A 109 -7.23 16.80 -4.58
CA ARG A 109 -7.47 17.75 -3.49
C ARG A 109 -8.00 17.05 -2.22
N THR A 110 -8.91 16.10 -2.34
CA THR A 110 -9.44 15.35 -1.19
C THR A 110 -8.33 14.68 -0.40
N PHE A 111 -7.42 13.99 -1.08
CA PHE A 111 -6.40 13.18 -0.40
C PHE A 111 -5.11 13.93 -0.10
N PHE A 112 -4.69 14.83 -0.96
CA PHE A 112 -3.42 15.54 -0.84
C PHE A 112 -3.54 16.97 -0.32
N GLY A 113 -4.71 17.59 -0.47
CA GLY A 113 -4.99 18.92 0.04
C GLY A 113 -5.62 18.91 1.43
N GLU A 114 -6.64 18.11 1.63
CA GLU A 114 -7.43 18.10 2.87
C GLU A 114 -6.96 17.01 3.85
N SER A 115 -6.58 15.81 3.33
CA SER A 115 -6.08 14.71 4.16
C SER A 115 -4.55 14.70 4.23
N SER A 116 -4.00 14.15 5.32
CA SER A 116 -2.55 14.12 5.59
C SER A 116 -1.85 12.86 5.05
N VAL A 117 -2.35 12.24 3.98
CA VAL A 117 -1.74 11.03 3.41
C VAL A 117 -0.51 11.35 2.57
N ASP A 118 0.42 10.41 2.48
CA ASP A 118 1.63 10.54 1.65
C ASP A 118 1.40 10.06 0.22
N ALA A 119 0.53 9.06 0.03
CA ALA A 119 0.32 8.40 -1.24
C ALA A 119 -1.15 8.04 -1.50
N LEU A 120 -1.49 7.93 -2.78
CA LEU A 120 -2.82 7.51 -3.24
C LEU A 120 -2.70 6.44 -4.32
N THR A 121 -3.46 5.35 -4.23
CA THR A 121 -3.58 4.40 -5.33
C THR A 121 -4.52 4.93 -6.41
N VAL A 122 -4.10 4.83 -7.68
CA VAL A 122 -4.83 5.33 -8.83
C VAL A 122 -4.87 4.30 -9.96
N ALA A 123 -5.89 4.38 -10.82
CA ALA A 123 -6.09 3.46 -11.92
C ALA A 123 -5.65 4.12 -13.25
N PRO A 124 -4.84 3.42 -14.09
CA PRO A 124 -4.24 4.01 -15.28
C PRO A 124 -5.14 4.00 -16.52
N TYR A 125 -6.28 3.33 -16.48
CA TYR A 125 -7.04 2.96 -17.69
C TYR A 125 -7.44 4.14 -18.58
N MET A 126 -7.68 5.33 -17.99
CA MET A 126 -8.06 6.52 -18.74
C MET A 126 -6.86 7.36 -19.26
N GLY A 127 -5.61 6.94 -19.02
CA GLY A 127 -4.43 7.59 -19.58
C GLY A 127 -3.82 8.69 -18.71
N GLU A 128 -2.88 9.45 -19.29
CA GLU A 128 -2.02 10.42 -18.60
C GLU A 128 -2.80 11.54 -17.92
N ASP A 129 -3.76 12.12 -18.60
CA ASP A 129 -4.57 13.24 -18.08
C ASP A 129 -5.46 12.87 -16.88
N SER A 130 -5.65 11.58 -16.64
CA SER A 130 -6.30 11.07 -15.43
C SER A 130 -5.35 10.96 -14.24
N ILE A 131 -4.04 10.97 -14.45
CA ILE A 131 -3.00 10.75 -13.43
C ILE A 131 -2.27 12.05 -13.09
N THR A 132 -1.97 12.89 -14.09
CA THR A 132 -1.19 14.11 -13.90
C THR A 132 -1.74 15.07 -12.84
N PRO A 133 -3.08 15.24 -12.63
CA PRO A 133 -3.58 16.10 -11.57
C PRO A 133 -3.16 15.67 -10.15
N PHE A 134 -2.86 14.39 -9.92
CA PHE A 134 -2.31 13.92 -8.65
C PHE A 134 -0.83 14.29 -8.50
N LEU A 135 -0.12 14.46 -9.60
CA LEU A 135 1.28 14.86 -9.64
C LEU A 135 1.50 16.36 -9.44
N ASP A 136 0.45 17.17 -9.41
CA ASP A 136 0.52 18.61 -9.09
C ASP A 136 0.90 18.88 -7.61
N TYR A 137 0.87 17.85 -6.76
CA TYR A 137 1.25 17.92 -5.35
C TYR A 137 2.70 17.40 -5.16
N PRO A 138 3.71 18.28 -5.02
CA PRO A 138 5.13 17.92 -5.15
C PRO A 138 5.64 16.91 -4.10
N ASP A 139 5.04 16.90 -2.92
CA ASP A 139 5.49 16.05 -1.80
C ASP A 139 4.61 14.81 -1.61
N ARG A 140 3.84 14.44 -2.64
CA ARG A 140 2.92 13.30 -2.61
C ARG A 140 3.27 12.26 -3.66
N TRP A 141 2.83 11.03 -3.42
CA TRP A 141 3.13 9.90 -4.28
C TRP A 141 1.87 9.37 -4.96
N VAL A 142 2.02 9.06 -6.22
CA VAL A 142 1.02 8.29 -6.99
C VAL A 142 1.44 6.82 -6.98
N ILE A 143 0.52 5.93 -6.58
CA ILE A 143 0.73 4.48 -6.67
C ILE A 143 -0.19 3.94 -7.75
N LEU A 144 0.39 3.69 -8.94
CA LEU A 144 -0.36 3.31 -10.12
C LEU A 144 -0.60 1.79 -10.17
N LEU A 145 -1.83 1.36 -10.45
CA LEU A 145 -2.12 -0.06 -10.68
C LEU A 145 -1.43 -0.53 -11.97
N ALA A 146 -0.58 -1.55 -11.86
CA ALA A 146 0.09 -2.16 -13.02
C ALA A 146 -0.35 -3.61 -13.20
N LEU A 147 0.04 -4.50 -12.28
CA LEU A 147 -0.30 -5.92 -12.35
C LEU A 147 -0.87 -6.37 -11.01
N THR A 148 -2.12 -6.86 -11.01
CA THR A 148 -2.82 -7.25 -9.78
C THR A 148 -2.81 -8.77 -9.58
N SER A 149 -3.05 -9.23 -8.34
CA SER A 149 -2.98 -10.66 -7.98
C SER A 149 -4.26 -11.45 -8.20
N ASN A 150 -5.38 -10.76 -8.50
CA ASN A 150 -6.68 -11.41 -8.68
C ASN A 150 -6.78 -12.12 -10.04
N LYS A 151 -7.62 -13.15 -10.11
CA LYS A 151 -7.82 -13.93 -11.36
C LYS A 151 -8.25 -13.06 -12.54
N GLY A 152 -9.07 -12.03 -12.32
CA GLY A 152 -9.54 -11.10 -13.35
C GLY A 152 -8.45 -10.24 -13.99
N SER A 153 -7.19 -10.25 -13.47
CA SER A 153 -6.06 -9.61 -14.14
C SER A 153 -5.82 -10.17 -15.55
N HIS A 154 -6.18 -11.43 -15.78
CA HIS A 154 -6.09 -12.09 -17.08
C HIS A 154 -7.03 -11.52 -18.13
N ASP A 155 -8.12 -10.85 -17.74
CA ASP A 155 -9.09 -10.30 -18.67
C ASP A 155 -8.52 -9.14 -19.51
N PHE A 156 -7.57 -8.36 -18.92
CA PHE A 156 -6.98 -7.19 -19.57
C PHE A 156 -5.47 -7.09 -19.40
N GLN A 157 -4.95 -7.25 -18.18
CA GLN A 157 -3.56 -6.90 -17.86
C GLN A 157 -2.54 -7.78 -18.58
N LEU A 158 -2.91 -9.02 -18.94
CA LEU A 158 -2.09 -9.99 -19.64
C LEU A 158 -2.40 -10.08 -21.14
N ILE A 159 -3.31 -9.27 -21.69
CA ILE A 159 -3.52 -9.18 -23.14
C ILE A 159 -2.25 -8.63 -23.76
N ALA A 160 -1.70 -9.35 -24.73
CA ALA A 160 -0.48 -8.97 -25.41
C ALA A 160 -0.75 -8.24 -26.74
N ASP A 161 0.13 -7.30 -27.08
CA ASP A 161 0.17 -6.66 -28.40
C ASP A 161 0.73 -7.60 -29.48
N ALA A 162 0.91 -7.08 -30.70
CA ALA A 162 1.46 -7.83 -31.82
C ALA A 162 2.92 -8.27 -31.60
N GLU A 163 3.66 -7.58 -30.76
CA GLU A 163 5.04 -7.88 -30.34
C GLU A 163 5.11 -8.82 -29.14
N GLY A 164 3.96 -9.26 -28.61
CA GLY A 164 3.86 -10.16 -27.46
C GLY A 164 3.99 -9.47 -26.10
N ARG A 165 3.94 -8.12 -26.03
CA ARG A 165 4.06 -7.37 -24.78
C ARG A 165 2.69 -7.25 -24.10
N PRO A 166 2.56 -7.67 -22.83
CA PRO A 166 1.28 -7.57 -22.12
C PRO A 166 0.94 -6.12 -21.73
N LEU A 167 -0.36 -5.85 -21.56
CA LEU A 167 -0.86 -4.51 -21.24
C LEU A 167 -0.19 -3.90 -20.01
N TYR A 168 0.08 -4.69 -18.95
CA TYR A 168 0.73 -4.14 -17.77
C TYR A 168 2.13 -3.58 -18.05
N GLU A 169 2.89 -4.14 -19.01
CA GLU A 169 4.16 -3.59 -19.44
C GLU A 169 3.99 -2.26 -20.17
N HIS A 170 2.95 -2.12 -21.00
CA HIS A 170 2.62 -0.84 -21.64
C HIS A 170 2.31 0.22 -20.57
N VAL A 171 1.53 -0.14 -19.54
CA VAL A 171 1.25 0.76 -18.42
C VAL A 171 2.56 1.22 -17.76
N LEU A 172 3.45 0.30 -17.41
CA LEU A 172 4.73 0.64 -16.78
C LEU A 172 5.60 1.54 -17.65
N ARG A 173 5.82 1.15 -18.92
CA ARG A 173 6.68 1.89 -19.86
C ARG A 173 6.17 3.29 -20.16
N THR A 174 4.87 3.42 -20.34
CA THR A 174 4.25 4.71 -20.67
C THR A 174 4.22 5.62 -19.44
N SER A 175 3.76 5.12 -18.30
CA SER A 175 3.58 5.96 -17.11
C SER A 175 4.91 6.33 -16.42
N SER A 176 5.98 5.55 -16.59
CA SER A 176 7.31 5.94 -16.11
C SER A 176 7.88 7.19 -16.80
N GLN A 177 7.25 7.66 -17.87
CA GLN A 177 7.58 8.95 -18.50
C GLN A 177 6.81 10.12 -17.88
N TRP A 178 5.75 9.88 -17.10
CA TRP A 178 4.92 10.92 -16.49
C TRP A 178 5.49 11.44 -15.17
N ALA A 179 6.19 10.58 -14.43
CA ALA A 179 6.88 10.95 -13.19
C ALA A 179 8.06 10.01 -12.92
N ASP A 180 9.02 10.50 -12.15
CA ASP A 180 10.19 9.74 -11.72
C ASP A 180 9.90 8.79 -10.56
N ALA A 181 10.92 8.06 -10.15
CA ALA A 181 10.87 7.10 -9.05
C ALA A 181 10.73 7.75 -7.66
N ASP A 182 10.83 9.06 -7.56
CA ASP A 182 10.63 9.78 -6.29
C ASP A 182 9.16 10.11 -6.03
N ARG A 183 8.31 9.97 -7.06
CA ARG A 183 6.92 10.39 -7.00
C ARG A 183 5.93 9.35 -7.49
N MET A 184 6.39 8.31 -8.21
CA MET A 184 5.54 7.25 -8.70
C MET A 184 5.98 5.89 -8.16
N MET A 185 5.02 5.12 -7.69
CA MET A 185 5.12 3.72 -7.32
C MET A 185 4.14 2.90 -8.15
N TYR A 186 4.29 1.58 -8.12
CA TYR A 186 3.38 0.68 -8.84
C TYR A 186 2.84 -0.42 -7.94
N VAL A 187 1.56 -0.78 -8.12
CA VAL A 187 0.99 -1.99 -7.51
C VAL A 187 1.36 -3.19 -8.35
N VAL A 188 2.02 -4.17 -7.72
CA VAL A 188 2.37 -5.46 -8.31
C VAL A 188 2.00 -6.58 -7.34
N GLY A 189 1.09 -7.46 -7.74
CA GLY A 189 0.60 -8.54 -6.89
C GLY A 189 1.68 -9.60 -6.58
N ALA A 190 1.74 -10.05 -5.33
CA ALA A 190 2.74 -11.00 -4.84
C ALA A 190 2.67 -12.39 -5.50
N THR A 191 1.55 -12.76 -6.12
CA THR A 191 1.38 -14.04 -6.82
C THR A 191 2.09 -14.11 -8.17
N GLN A 192 2.71 -13.02 -8.59
CA GLN A 192 3.39 -12.85 -9.88
C GLN A 192 4.93 -12.91 -9.74
N GLY A 193 5.45 -13.71 -8.79
CA GLY A 193 6.85 -13.69 -8.36
C GLY A 193 7.89 -13.61 -9.48
N SER A 194 7.83 -14.49 -10.50
CA SER A 194 8.79 -14.48 -11.61
C SER A 194 8.71 -13.21 -12.48
N LEU A 195 7.55 -12.55 -12.57
CA LEU A 195 7.36 -11.33 -13.36
C LEU A 195 8.01 -10.09 -12.71
N PHE A 196 8.36 -10.15 -11.43
CA PHE A 196 9.09 -9.05 -10.78
C PHE A 196 10.42 -8.73 -11.47
N ALA A 197 11.12 -9.75 -12.01
CA ALA A 197 12.36 -9.54 -12.75
C ALA A 197 12.13 -8.74 -14.05
N ASP A 198 11.03 -9.00 -14.75
CA ASP A 198 10.65 -8.29 -15.96
C ASP A 198 10.22 -6.86 -15.65
N ILE A 199 9.42 -6.69 -14.58
CA ILE A 199 8.99 -5.38 -14.08
C ILE A 199 10.19 -4.53 -13.68
N ARG A 200 11.19 -5.10 -12.97
CA ARG A 200 12.40 -4.39 -12.57
C ARG A 200 13.25 -3.93 -13.76
N ARG A 201 13.25 -4.65 -14.89
CA ARG A 201 13.91 -4.18 -16.12
C ARG A 201 13.27 -2.92 -16.71
N ILE A 202 11.97 -2.72 -16.45
CA ILE A 202 11.22 -1.57 -16.95
C ILE A 202 11.28 -0.40 -15.95
N VAL A 203 11.11 -0.68 -14.67
CA VAL A 203 11.06 0.31 -13.58
C VAL A 203 12.05 -0.06 -12.45
N PRO A 204 13.36 0.03 -12.70
CA PRO A 204 14.41 -0.45 -11.81
C PRO A 204 14.39 0.24 -10.43
N ASP A 205 14.11 1.54 -10.41
CA ASP A 205 14.26 2.37 -9.22
C ASP A 205 12.94 2.65 -8.47
N HIS A 206 11.80 2.38 -9.09
CA HIS A 206 10.49 2.66 -8.49
C HIS A 206 10.18 1.73 -7.31
N PHE A 207 9.52 2.26 -6.30
CA PHE A 207 8.93 1.42 -5.25
C PHE A 207 7.75 0.62 -5.82
N LEU A 208 7.61 -0.62 -5.36
CA LEU A 208 6.48 -1.48 -5.69
C LEU A 208 5.66 -1.74 -4.42
N LEU A 209 4.39 -1.40 -4.45
CA LEU A 209 3.43 -1.83 -3.43
C LEU A 209 2.96 -3.24 -3.79
N VAL A 210 3.23 -4.18 -2.90
CA VAL A 210 3.05 -5.62 -3.17
C VAL A 210 1.99 -6.20 -2.24
N PRO A 211 0.71 -6.22 -2.65
CA PRO A 211 -0.34 -6.91 -1.91
C PRO A 211 -0.33 -8.42 -2.18
N GLY A 212 -0.84 -9.20 -1.21
CA GLY A 212 -1.12 -10.62 -1.41
C GLY A 212 -0.07 -11.59 -0.88
N VAL A 213 0.96 -11.11 -0.19
CA VAL A 213 1.91 -11.98 0.53
C VAL A 213 1.19 -12.72 1.66
N GLY A 214 1.41 -14.02 1.76
CA GLY A 214 0.79 -14.91 2.74
C GLY A 214 -0.68 -15.18 2.43
N ALA A 215 -1.57 -14.26 2.73
CA ALA A 215 -3.03 -14.46 2.67
C ALA A 215 -3.60 -14.81 1.28
N GLN A 216 -2.89 -14.50 0.19
CA GLN A 216 -3.26 -14.84 -1.19
C GLN A 216 -2.28 -15.83 -1.83
N GLY A 217 -1.39 -16.43 -1.04
CA GLY A 217 -0.44 -17.45 -1.50
C GLY A 217 0.87 -16.89 -2.10
N GLY A 218 1.10 -15.59 -2.06
CA GLY A 218 2.37 -14.98 -2.48
C GLY A 218 3.49 -15.26 -1.47
N SER A 219 4.68 -15.62 -1.96
CA SER A 219 5.88 -15.83 -1.14
C SER A 219 6.65 -14.52 -0.97
N LEU A 220 6.93 -14.15 0.29
CA LEU A 220 7.80 -13.01 0.60
C LEU A 220 9.20 -13.18 0.00
N GLU A 221 9.76 -14.39 0.13
CA GLU A 221 11.11 -14.71 -0.37
C GLU A 221 11.19 -14.56 -1.90
N GLU A 222 10.19 -15.06 -2.63
CA GLU A 222 10.15 -14.98 -4.08
C GLU A 222 10.00 -13.52 -4.56
N VAL A 223 9.10 -12.75 -3.93
CA VAL A 223 8.93 -11.32 -4.19
C VAL A 223 10.24 -10.56 -3.97
N CYS A 224 10.94 -10.83 -2.88
CA CYS A 224 12.19 -10.17 -2.55
C CYS A 224 13.33 -10.60 -3.48
N ARG A 225 13.41 -11.89 -3.83
CA ARG A 225 14.43 -12.42 -4.73
C ARG A 225 14.49 -11.68 -6.07
N TYR A 226 13.34 -11.32 -6.61
CA TYR A 226 13.24 -10.68 -7.93
C TYR A 226 12.87 -9.21 -7.88
N GLY A 227 12.31 -8.74 -6.76
CA GLY A 227 11.76 -7.39 -6.64
C GLY A 227 12.62 -6.40 -5.86
N LEU A 228 13.61 -6.82 -5.06
CA LEU A 228 14.52 -5.91 -4.37
C LEU A 228 15.39 -5.12 -5.35
N ASN A 229 15.69 -3.87 -4.98
CA ASN A 229 16.71 -3.04 -5.60
C ASN A 229 17.65 -2.44 -4.53
N ALA A 230 18.57 -1.56 -4.91
CA ALA A 230 19.56 -0.95 -4.02
C ALA A 230 18.95 -0.15 -2.84
N ASP A 231 17.70 0.29 -2.96
CA ASP A 231 16.95 1.03 -1.96
C ASP A 231 15.88 0.19 -1.25
N CYS A 232 15.95 -1.13 -1.31
CA CYS A 232 14.89 -2.08 -1.04
C CYS A 232 13.80 -2.06 -2.15
N GLY A 233 13.20 -0.89 -2.43
CA GLY A 233 12.23 -0.68 -3.50
C GLY A 233 10.89 -1.41 -3.35
N LEU A 234 10.60 -1.98 -2.19
CA LEU A 234 9.38 -2.74 -1.91
C LEU A 234 8.63 -2.17 -0.70
N LEU A 235 7.29 -2.17 -0.79
CA LEU A 235 6.37 -2.07 0.34
C LEU A 235 5.44 -3.29 0.28
N VAL A 236 5.67 -4.26 1.13
CA VAL A 236 4.87 -5.50 1.16
C VAL A 236 3.66 -5.28 2.06
N ASN A 237 2.46 -5.36 1.48
CA ASN A 237 1.22 -5.15 2.21
C ASN A 237 0.68 -6.47 2.78
N SER A 238 0.49 -6.50 4.09
CA SER A 238 -0.26 -7.54 4.81
C SER A 238 -1.40 -6.90 5.60
N SER A 239 -2.62 -7.43 5.45
CA SER A 239 -3.81 -6.94 6.16
C SER A 239 -4.37 -8.04 7.07
N ARG A 240 -5.19 -8.93 6.53
CA ARG A 240 -5.97 -9.93 7.27
C ARG A 240 -5.14 -10.83 8.19
N GLY A 241 -3.94 -11.22 7.76
CA GLY A 241 -3.04 -12.05 8.55
C GLY A 241 -2.47 -11.35 9.79
N ILE A 242 -2.57 -10.03 9.85
CA ILE A 242 -2.15 -9.22 11.00
C ILE A 242 -3.39 -8.78 11.79
N ILE A 243 -4.28 -7.99 11.18
CA ILE A 243 -5.33 -7.29 11.93
C ILE A 243 -6.46 -8.20 12.42
N TYR A 244 -6.61 -9.41 11.86
CA TYR A 244 -7.59 -10.41 12.27
C TYR A 244 -6.94 -11.72 12.73
N ALA A 245 -5.70 -11.65 13.21
CA ALA A 245 -4.98 -12.82 13.74
C ALA A 245 -5.62 -13.35 15.03
N ASP A 246 -6.32 -12.49 15.77
CA ASP A 246 -7.07 -12.83 16.98
C ASP A 246 -8.36 -12.01 17.06
N SER A 247 -9.40 -12.54 17.72
CA SER A 247 -10.70 -11.89 17.92
C SER A 247 -11.06 -11.68 19.39
N THR A 248 -10.13 -11.98 20.30
CA THR A 248 -10.27 -11.78 21.75
C THR A 248 -9.85 -10.36 22.15
N PRO A 249 -9.97 -9.96 23.43
CA PRO A 249 -9.40 -8.69 23.90
C PRO A 249 -7.88 -8.53 23.66
N ASP A 250 -7.16 -9.63 23.43
CA ASP A 250 -5.73 -9.65 23.14
C ASP A 250 -5.36 -9.35 21.66
N PHE A 251 -6.37 -9.09 20.81
CA PHE A 251 -6.21 -8.94 19.36
C PHE A 251 -5.06 -8.01 18.94
N ALA A 252 -4.90 -6.88 19.62
CA ALA A 252 -3.87 -5.89 19.30
C ALA A 252 -2.46 -6.43 19.59
N ARG A 253 -2.28 -7.10 20.74
CA ARG A 253 -1.01 -7.74 21.09
C ARG A 253 -0.64 -8.81 20.06
N VAL A 254 -1.59 -9.66 19.70
CA VAL A 254 -1.37 -10.72 18.69
C VAL A 254 -1.06 -10.12 17.32
N ALA A 255 -1.73 -9.02 16.92
CA ALA A 255 -1.42 -8.30 15.69
C ALA A 255 0.02 -7.76 15.69
N GLY A 256 0.48 -7.21 16.82
CA GLY A 256 1.87 -6.78 17.01
C GLY A 256 2.86 -7.93 16.84
N GLU A 257 2.59 -9.09 17.42
CA GLU A 257 3.41 -10.30 17.27
C GLU A 257 3.48 -10.75 15.80
N LYS A 258 2.35 -10.74 15.07
CA LYS A 258 2.31 -11.07 13.63
C LYS A 258 3.07 -10.08 12.76
N ALA A 259 3.00 -8.80 13.08
CA ALA A 259 3.80 -7.78 12.40
C ALA A 259 5.30 -7.97 12.68
N GLN A 260 5.67 -8.31 13.92
CA GLN A 260 7.05 -8.60 14.31
C GLN A 260 7.60 -9.85 13.61
N GLU A 261 6.81 -10.92 13.49
CA GLU A 261 7.20 -12.13 12.75
C GLU A 261 7.60 -11.79 11.30
N LEU A 262 6.81 -10.95 10.61
CA LEU A 262 7.13 -10.49 9.27
C LEU A 262 8.35 -9.56 9.24
N GLN A 263 8.48 -8.65 10.21
CA GLN A 263 9.65 -7.78 10.33
C GLN A 263 10.94 -8.60 10.45
N VAL A 264 10.97 -9.65 11.29
CA VAL A 264 12.15 -10.51 11.46
C VAL A 264 12.53 -11.21 10.15
N GLN A 265 11.54 -11.69 9.38
CA GLN A 265 11.79 -12.26 8.06
C GLN A 265 12.37 -11.20 7.10
N MET A 266 11.78 -10.00 7.09
CA MET A 266 12.26 -8.88 6.26
C MET A 266 13.67 -8.44 6.65
N GLN A 267 13.99 -8.38 7.94
CA GLN A 267 15.33 -8.10 8.43
C GLN A 267 16.35 -9.10 7.89
N THR A 268 16.05 -10.40 7.98
CA THR A 268 16.93 -11.46 7.47
C THR A 268 17.19 -11.28 5.96
N ILE A 269 16.16 -10.92 5.20
CA ILE A 269 16.26 -10.69 3.77
C ILE A 269 17.10 -9.44 3.46
N LEU A 270 16.87 -8.34 4.19
CA LEU A 270 17.64 -7.10 4.03
C LEU A 270 19.13 -7.31 4.37
N ASP A 271 19.42 -8.03 5.48
CA ASP A 271 20.79 -8.36 5.87
C ASP A 271 21.50 -9.20 4.80
N ALA A 272 20.81 -10.20 4.25
CA ALA A 272 21.34 -11.04 3.18
C ALA A 272 21.59 -10.27 1.87
N ALA A 273 20.81 -9.19 1.62
CA ALA A 273 20.96 -8.32 0.47
C ALA A 273 21.98 -7.19 0.67
N GLY A 274 22.52 -7.02 1.88
CA GLY A 274 23.45 -5.93 2.21
C GLY A 274 22.78 -4.54 2.32
N LEU A 275 21.48 -4.50 2.65
CA LEU A 275 20.65 -3.29 2.71
C LEU A 275 20.43 -2.82 4.15
#